data_d8aa091e7d9b6b738ad74d1131d7a018
#
_entry.id   d8aa091e7d9b6b738ad74d1131d7a018
#
_cell.length_a   1.000
_cell.length_b   1.000
_cell.length_c   1.000
_cell.angle_alpha   90.00
_cell.angle_beta   90.00
_cell.angle_gamma   90.00
#
_symmetry.space_group_name_H-M   'P 1'
#
loop_
_entity.id
_entity.type
_entity.pdbx_description
1 polymer ?
#
loop_
_entity_poly.entity_id
_entity_poly.type
_entity_poly.pdbx_seq_one_letter_code
_entity_poly.pdbx_strand_id
1 'polypeptide(L)'
;MSGELTSVRHAANQLGPPSREAAFEARNAEEWLAHMQCQERGTTAYSFRKIITSLFSSLPQIEIPPQLSAFSLRVILEGLQSLASDGDNNDGVLVGVPTKFELRRALARIHVMISDSASMSEPERLEIFLRWHTICLGACKDSSILCRSVCSRYGVTQHVCQGRDTKKTELDLVSWANTEDARRALLHSIAIKEIVERLPRGRAHVIHIPNSLFASATVYCAFSLAGLTTVNIPTSVDWQSVLSSGYESVPLIGNSEGDASETRRYIRGELASLVGRVGVAENLLYELNSMQKLFRCLSSQWGIAYDMEEVIDQWMSLCH
;
A
#
# COMPACT_ATOMS: atom_id res chain seq x y z
N MET A 1 18.85 10.20 24.04
CA MET A 1 19.08 9.20 22.99
C MET A 1 18.41 9.54 21.65
N SER A 2 17.84 10.71 21.45
CA SER A 2 17.20 11.14 20.18
C SER A 2 18.15 11.74 19.13
N GLY A 3 19.39 12.07 19.50
CA GLY A 3 20.34 12.73 18.59
C GLY A 3 21.03 11.82 17.57
N GLU A 4 21.22 10.54 17.86
CA GLU A 4 21.91 9.62 16.95
C GLU A 4 21.07 9.18 15.76
N LEU A 5 19.74 9.00 15.95
CA LEU A 5 18.82 8.64 14.86
C LEU A 5 18.70 9.73 13.79
N THR A 6 18.81 11.01 14.18
CA THR A 6 18.75 12.13 13.24
C THR A 6 20.01 12.23 12.38
N SER A 7 21.19 11.89 12.91
CA SER A 7 22.43 11.94 12.14
C SER A 7 22.51 10.83 11.08
N VAL A 8 22.03 9.62 11.39
CA VAL A 8 21.97 8.51 10.43
C VAL A 8 20.98 8.82 9.31
N ARG A 9 19.80 9.37 9.62
CA ARG A 9 18.82 9.80 8.60
C ARG A 9 19.39 10.87 7.67
N HIS A 10 20.17 11.81 8.20
CA HIS A 10 20.76 12.88 7.38
C HIS A 10 21.83 12.35 6.43
N ALA A 11 22.71 11.47 6.90
CA ALA A 11 23.74 10.84 6.07
C ALA A 11 23.13 9.95 4.97
N ALA A 12 22.13 9.12 5.31
CA ALA A 12 21.46 8.26 4.36
C ALA A 12 20.75 9.05 3.23
N ASN A 13 20.21 10.23 3.55
CA ASN A 13 19.51 11.07 2.56
C ASN A 13 20.45 11.70 1.51
N GLN A 14 21.75 11.70 1.74
CA GLN A 14 22.74 12.21 0.78
C GLN A 14 23.24 11.13 -0.19
N LEU A 15 23.00 9.85 0.13
CA LEU A 15 23.37 8.74 -0.74
C LEU A 15 22.51 8.74 -2.01
N GLY A 16 23.07 8.21 -3.08
CA GLY A 16 22.32 7.91 -4.30
C GLY A 16 21.34 6.75 -4.11
N PRO A 17 20.45 6.54 -5.09
CA PRO A 17 19.60 5.35 -5.10
C PRO A 17 20.47 4.09 -5.13
N PRO A 18 20.00 2.97 -4.55
CA PRO A 18 20.73 1.71 -4.58
C PRO A 18 21.06 1.27 -6.00
N SER A 19 22.15 0.52 -6.15
CA SER A 19 22.53 -0.11 -7.40
C SER A 19 21.44 -1.06 -7.91
N ARG A 20 21.44 -1.33 -9.22
CA ARG A 20 20.51 -2.31 -9.80
C ARG A 20 20.79 -3.71 -9.23
N GLU A 21 19.74 -4.54 -9.15
CA GLU A 21 19.85 -5.94 -8.70
C GLU A 21 21.01 -6.67 -9.38
N ALA A 22 21.18 -6.50 -10.69
CA ALA A 22 22.26 -7.12 -11.45
C ALA A 22 23.68 -6.89 -10.87
N ALA A 23 23.90 -5.77 -10.18
CA ALA A 23 25.18 -5.53 -9.51
C ALA A 23 25.34 -6.36 -8.23
N PHE A 24 24.25 -6.70 -7.56
CA PHE A 24 24.26 -7.58 -6.37
C PHE A 24 24.32 -9.05 -6.73
N GLU A 25 23.81 -9.44 -7.90
CA GLU A 25 23.81 -10.80 -8.43
C GLU A 25 25.08 -11.15 -9.20
N ALA A 26 25.99 -10.18 -9.39
CA ALA A 26 27.25 -10.38 -10.10
C ALA A 26 28.09 -11.48 -9.47
N ARG A 27 28.53 -12.43 -10.30
CA ARG A 27 29.25 -13.62 -9.86
C ARG A 27 30.73 -13.38 -9.59
N ASN A 28 31.27 -12.31 -10.12
CA ASN A 28 32.67 -11.91 -9.99
C ASN A 28 32.86 -10.40 -10.06
N ALA A 29 34.06 -9.92 -9.73
CA ALA A 29 34.37 -8.50 -9.68
C ALA A 29 34.29 -7.81 -11.05
N GLU A 30 34.58 -8.50 -12.15
CA GLU A 30 34.52 -7.92 -13.51
C GLU A 30 33.06 -7.62 -13.91
N GLU A 31 32.18 -8.58 -13.67
CA GLU A 31 30.75 -8.45 -13.92
C GLU A 31 30.14 -7.31 -13.06
N TRP A 32 30.50 -7.28 -11.76
CA TRP A 32 30.09 -6.21 -10.87
C TRP A 32 30.56 -4.84 -11.36
N LEU A 33 31.83 -4.73 -11.76
CA LEU A 33 32.42 -3.49 -12.27
C LEU A 33 31.73 -3.02 -13.56
N ALA A 34 31.41 -3.94 -14.46
CA ALA A 34 30.67 -3.64 -15.68
C ALA A 34 29.28 -3.06 -15.38
N HIS A 35 28.54 -3.65 -14.43
CA HIS A 35 27.24 -3.14 -14.00
C HIS A 35 27.35 -1.75 -13.35
N MET A 36 28.35 -1.52 -12.52
CA MET A 36 28.59 -0.21 -11.87
C MET A 36 28.96 0.87 -12.89
N GLN A 37 29.82 0.59 -13.85
CA GLN A 37 30.22 1.55 -14.91
C GLN A 37 29.04 1.91 -15.84
N CYS A 38 28.15 0.97 -16.12
CA CYS A 38 26.91 1.25 -16.86
C CYS A 38 25.98 2.19 -16.08
N GLN A 39 25.98 2.09 -14.76
CA GLN A 39 25.15 2.90 -13.89
C GLN A 39 25.67 4.34 -13.77
N GLU A 40 26.98 4.53 -13.63
CA GLU A 40 27.60 5.86 -13.47
C GLU A 40 27.34 6.80 -14.63
N ARG A 41 27.21 6.29 -15.85
CA ARG A 41 26.93 7.10 -17.06
C ARG A 41 25.54 7.71 -17.11
N GLY A 42 24.61 7.28 -16.27
CA GLY A 42 23.20 7.71 -16.31
C GLY A 42 22.63 8.32 -15.01
N THR A 43 23.29 8.15 -13.87
CA THR A 43 22.66 8.39 -12.55
C THR A 43 23.38 9.36 -11.63
N THR A 44 24.46 10.01 -12.05
CA THR A 44 25.37 10.79 -11.17
C THR A 44 24.76 12.04 -10.49
N ALA A 45 23.50 12.37 -10.72
CA ALA A 45 22.95 13.64 -10.24
C ALA A 45 21.86 13.51 -9.15
N TYR A 46 21.37 12.30 -8.83
CA TYR A 46 20.19 12.16 -7.99
C TYR A 46 20.51 11.52 -6.64
N SER A 47 20.53 12.34 -5.58
CA SER A 47 20.53 11.81 -4.22
C SER A 47 19.11 11.32 -3.85
N PHE A 48 19.01 10.37 -2.92
CA PHE A 48 17.74 9.89 -2.38
C PHE A 48 16.87 11.07 -1.88
N ARG A 49 17.50 12.06 -1.22
CA ARG A 49 16.82 13.29 -0.79
C ARG A 49 16.18 14.05 -1.96
N LYS A 50 16.89 14.22 -3.07
CA LYS A 50 16.33 14.91 -4.26
C LYS A 50 15.13 14.17 -4.81
N ILE A 51 15.19 12.84 -4.88
CA ILE A 51 14.08 12.02 -5.35
C ILE A 51 12.86 12.21 -4.44
N ILE A 52 13.03 12.06 -3.13
CA ILE A 52 11.93 12.25 -2.16
C ILE A 52 11.38 13.69 -2.25
N THR A 53 12.23 14.71 -2.28
CA THR A 53 11.77 16.09 -2.42
C THR A 53 11.00 16.33 -3.72
N SER A 54 11.44 15.74 -4.83
CA SER A 54 10.73 15.80 -6.12
C SER A 54 9.36 15.13 -6.07
N LEU A 55 9.23 14.01 -5.34
CA LEU A 55 7.94 13.33 -5.16
C LEU A 55 6.91 14.21 -4.45
N PHE A 56 7.35 15.05 -3.52
CA PHE A 56 6.48 15.98 -2.78
C PHE A 56 6.31 17.35 -3.46
N SER A 57 7.11 17.67 -4.48
CA SER A 57 7.02 18.96 -5.19
C SER A 57 5.63 19.19 -5.80
N SER A 58 5.17 20.43 -5.81
CA SER A 58 3.95 20.84 -6.51
C SER A 58 4.15 21.01 -8.01
N LEU A 59 5.40 21.04 -8.47
CA LEU A 59 5.73 21.25 -9.88
C LEU A 59 5.41 19.99 -10.72
N PRO A 60 4.86 20.16 -11.93
CA PRO A 60 4.53 19.03 -12.80
C PRO A 60 5.76 18.31 -13.36
N GLN A 61 6.87 19.02 -13.51
CA GLN A 61 8.13 18.42 -13.97
C GLN A 61 8.90 17.84 -12.79
N ILE A 62 9.01 16.53 -12.80
CA ILE A 62 9.74 15.78 -11.77
C ILE A 62 11.10 15.46 -12.37
N GLU A 63 12.16 16.01 -11.78
CA GLU A 63 13.53 15.59 -12.06
C GLU A 63 13.80 14.27 -11.30
N ILE A 64 13.18 13.17 -11.75
CA ILE A 64 13.47 11.82 -11.25
C ILE A 64 14.17 11.07 -12.38
N PRO A 65 15.15 10.21 -12.05
CA PRO A 65 15.78 9.35 -13.05
C PRO A 65 14.72 8.56 -13.81
N PRO A 66 14.76 8.53 -15.14
CA PRO A 66 13.74 7.86 -15.92
C PRO A 66 13.70 6.34 -15.72
N GLN A 67 14.71 5.76 -15.07
CA GLN A 67 14.80 4.32 -14.80
C GLN A 67 15.34 4.09 -13.38
N LEU A 68 14.44 3.98 -12.41
CA LEU A 68 14.76 3.45 -11.10
C LEU A 68 14.70 1.91 -11.12
N SER A 69 15.64 1.25 -10.44
CA SER A 69 15.59 -0.20 -10.24
C SER A 69 14.43 -0.58 -9.32
N ALA A 70 14.00 -1.84 -9.37
CA ALA A 70 13.01 -2.39 -8.45
C ALA A 70 13.41 -2.17 -6.99
N PHE A 71 14.70 -2.38 -6.69
CA PHE A 71 15.25 -2.17 -5.35
C PHE A 71 15.20 -0.69 -4.93
N SER A 72 15.52 0.24 -5.83
CA SER A 72 15.42 1.69 -5.56
C SER A 72 13.98 2.09 -5.22
N LEU A 73 13.01 1.57 -5.97
CA LEU A 73 11.58 1.84 -5.71
C LEU A 73 11.14 1.27 -4.36
N ARG A 74 11.61 0.08 -3.97
CA ARG A 74 11.35 -0.47 -2.62
C ARG A 74 11.89 0.45 -1.53
N VAL A 75 13.13 0.91 -1.65
CA VAL A 75 13.74 1.83 -0.65
C VAL A 75 12.96 3.14 -0.57
N ILE A 76 12.51 3.69 -1.70
CA ILE A 76 11.67 4.89 -1.72
C ILE A 76 10.34 4.64 -1.02
N LEU A 77 9.69 3.52 -1.28
CA LEU A 77 8.43 3.14 -0.65
C LEU A 77 8.58 2.97 0.87
N GLU A 78 9.68 2.34 1.35
CA GLU A 78 9.96 2.25 2.79
C GLU A 78 10.17 3.63 3.43
N GLY A 79 10.83 4.54 2.73
CA GLY A 79 10.97 5.92 3.16
C GLY A 79 9.61 6.64 3.30
N LEU A 80 8.71 6.45 2.33
CA LEU A 80 7.36 7.01 2.40
C LEU A 80 6.52 6.37 3.52
N GLN A 81 6.64 5.07 3.74
CA GLN A 81 6.00 4.38 4.87
C GLN A 81 6.43 4.96 6.22
N SER A 82 7.74 5.19 6.39
CA SER A 82 8.27 5.83 7.60
C SER A 82 7.67 7.22 7.84
N LEU A 83 7.59 8.02 6.78
CA LEU A 83 6.99 9.37 6.86
C LEU A 83 5.48 9.33 7.17
N ALA A 84 4.76 8.34 6.62
CA ALA A 84 3.35 8.14 6.91
C ALA A 84 3.12 7.78 8.39
N SER A 85 3.95 6.88 8.93
CA SER A 85 3.84 6.41 10.33
C SER A 85 4.17 7.50 11.35
N ASP A 86 5.08 8.41 11.02
CA ASP A 86 5.44 9.56 11.89
C ASP A 86 4.28 10.56 11.98
N GLY A 87 3.44 10.68 10.94
CA GLY A 87 2.29 11.60 10.90
C GLY A 87 1.10 11.17 11.75
N ASP A 88 0.88 9.86 11.90
CA ASP A 88 -0.27 9.32 12.67
C ASP A 88 -0.01 9.28 14.19
N ASN A 89 1.25 9.32 14.64
CA ASN A 89 1.62 9.19 16.05
C ASN A 89 1.59 10.50 16.86
N ASN A 90 1.32 11.63 16.23
CA ASN A 90 1.35 12.94 16.89
C ASN A 90 0.05 13.72 16.67
N ASP A 91 -0.65 14.01 17.78
CA ASP A 91 -1.83 14.91 17.81
C ASP A 91 -1.47 16.39 17.50
N GLY A 92 -0.23 16.69 17.12
CA GLY A 92 0.26 18.01 16.76
C GLY A 92 0.81 18.07 15.34
N VAL A 93 0.60 19.20 14.66
CA VAL A 93 1.21 19.47 13.36
C VAL A 93 2.74 19.53 13.52
N LEU A 94 3.41 18.43 13.18
CA LEU A 94 4.86 18.40 13.15
C LEU A 94 5.36 19.11 11.90
N VAL A 95 6.21 20.12 12.12
CA VAL A 95 6.90 20.80 11.02
C VAL A 95 7.81 19.78 10.31
N GLY A 96 7.58 19.60 9.00
CA GLY A 96 8.39 18.73 8.16
C GLY A 96 7.85 17.32 7.95
N VAL A 97 6.69 16.98 8.53
CA VAL A 97 5.96 15.74 8.19
C VAL A 97 4.98 16.02 7.04
N PRO A 98 4.99 15.23 5.97
CA PRO A 98 4.09 15.44 4.85
C PRO A 98 2.62 15.23 5.27
N THR A 99 1.75 16.04 4.74
CA THR A 99 0.30 15.87 4.88
C THR A 99 -0.17 14.62 4.15
N LYS A 100 -1.34 14.08 4.53
CA LYS A 100 -1.96 12.94 3.80
C LYS A 100 -2.12 13.23 2.30
N PHE A 101 -2.41 14.48 1.96
CA PHE A 101 -2.52 14.92 0.56
C PHE A 101 -1.19 14.84 -0.19
N GLU A 102 -0.12 15.36 0.40
CA GLU A 102 1.23 15.28 -0.19
C GLU A 102 1.72 13.85 -0.32
N LEU A 103 1.44 13.00 0.68
CA LEU A 103 1.76 11.59 0.62
C LEU A 103 1.01 10.88 -0.51
N ARG A 104 -0.30 11.10 -0.66
CA ARG A 104 -1.09 10.53 -1.76
C ARG A 104 -0.57 10.97 -3.12
N ARG A 105 -0.20 12.24 -3.26
CA ARG A 105 0.41 12.76 -4.49
C ARG A 105 1.74 12.08 -4.81
N ALA A 106 2.61 11.90 -3.82
CA ALA A 106 3.87 11.17 -3.99
C ALA A 106 3.63 9.71 -4.41
N LEU A 107 2.67 9.04 -3.78
CA LEU A 107 2.27 7.66 -4.13
C LEU A 107 1.68 7.56 -5.54
N ALA A 108 0.89 8.55 -5.98
CA ALA A 108 0.37 8.60 -7.34
C ALA A 108 1.49 8.68 -8.40
N ARG A 109 2.54 9.45 -8.13
CA ARG A 109 3.72 9.55 -8.99
C ARG A 109 4.49 8.24 -9.05
N ILE A 110 4.67 7.58 -7.91
CA ILE A 110 5.33 6.27 -7.88
C ILE A 110 4.52 5.22 -8.65
N HIS A 111 3.20 5.25 -8.57
CA HIS A 111 2.37 4.34 -9.37
C HIS A 111 2.68 4.45 -10.86
N VAL A 112 2.75 5.67 -11.40
CA VAL A 112 3.13 5.89 -12.81
C VAL A 112 4.52 5.34 -13.09
N MET A 113 5.50 5.59 -12.22
CA MET A 113 6.88 5.09 -12.40
C MET A 113 6.96 3.56 -12.42
N ILE A 114 6.17 2.86 -11.58
CA ILE A 114 6.10 1.40 -11.58
C ILE A 114 5.44 0.91 -12.87
N SER A 115 4.34 1.54 -13.29
CA SER A 115 3.57 1.16 -14.48
C SER A 115 4.40 1.32 -15.76
N ASP A 116 5.15 2.41 -15.88
CA ASP A 116 5.92 2.77 -17.08
C ASP A 116 7.28 2.08 -17.15
N SER A 117 7.70 1.37 -16.09
CA SER A 117 8.99 0.69 -16.06
C SER A 117 9.01 -0.53 -16.97
N ALA A 118 9.63 -0.39 -18.13
CA ALA A 118 9.82 -1.50 -19.09
C ALA A 118 10.90 -2.50 -18.65
N SER A 119 11.77 -2.13 -17.70
CA SER A 119 12.92 -2.97 -17.27
C SER A 119 12.58 -3.97 -16.17
N MET A 120 11.41 -3.84 -15.53
CA MET A 120 10.99 -4.76 -14.47
C MET A 120 10.29 -6.00 -15.02
N SER A 121 10.67 -7.16 -14.48
CA SER A 121 9.92 -8.40 -14.70
C SER A 121 8.52 -8.31 -14.05
N GLU A 122 7.58 -9.11 -14.55
CA GLU A 122 6.22 -9.15 -13.98
C GLU A 122 6.21 -9.50 -12.47
N PRO A 123 6.94 -10.52 -11.97
CA PRO A 123 6.98 -10.81 -10.54
C PRO A 123 7.51 -9.65 -9.70
N GLU A 124 8.57 -8.97 -10.13
CA GLU A 124 9.12 -7.81 -9.42
C GLU A 124 8.11 -6.66 -9.36
N ARG A 125 7.43 -6.42 -10.48
CA ARG A 125 6.39 -5.39 -10.55
C ARG A 125 5.23 -5.69 -9.60
N LEU A 126 4.78 -6.94 -9.53
CA LEU A 126 3.75 -7.37 -8.59
C LEU A 126 4.18 -7.17 -7.13
N GLU A 127 5.43 -7.51 -6.78
CA GLU A 127 5.95 -7.28 -5.42
C GLU A 127 5.99 -5.78 -5.05
N ILE A 128 6.39 -4.93 -5.99
CA ILE A 128 6.42 -3.47 -5.75
C ILE A 128 5.00 -2.92 -5.63
N PHE A 129 4.07 -3.35 -6.49
CA PHE A 129 2.67 -2.98 -6.37
C PHE A 129 2.06 -3.48 -5.07
N LEU A 130 2.35 -4.70 -4.63
CA LEU A 130 1.91 -5.20 -3.33
C LEU A 130 2.32 -4.25 -2.21
N ARG A 131 3.59 -3.84 -2.21
CA ARG A 131 4.11 -2.91 -1.21
C ARG A 131 3.46 -1.54 -1.32
N TRP A 132 3.32 -1.02 -2.53
CA TRP A 132 2.67 0.25 -2.81
C TRP A 132 1.21 0.26 -2.31
N HIS A 133 0.41 -0.76 -2.64
CA HIS A 133 -0.96 -0.89 -2.16
C HIS A 133 -1.05 -0.97 -0.64
N THR A 134 -0.11 -1.66 0.01
CA THR A 134 -0.05 -1.76 1.47
C THR A 134 0.16 -0.38 2.12
N ILE A 135 1.04 0.43 1.55
CA ILE A 135 1.31 1.79 2.04
C ILE A 135 0.10 2.70 1.80
N CYS A 136 -0.53 2.61 0.62
CA CYS A 136 -1.73 3.36 0.31
C CYS A 136 -2.90 3.00 1.25
N LEU A 137 -3.06 1.72 1.55
CA LEU A 137 -4.05 1.23 2.52
C LEU A 137 -3.77 1.84 3.91
N GLY A 138 -2.52 1.78 4.38
CA GLY A 138 -2.08 2.40 5.63
C GLY A 138 -2.35 3.91 5.69
N ALA A 139 -2.17 4.62 4.56
CA ALA A 139 -2.48 6.06 4.46
C ALA A 139 -3.99 6.35 4.52
N CYS A 140 -4.86 5.40 4.17
CA CYS A 140 -6.31 5.52 4.36
C CYS A 140 -6.70 5.24 5.82
N LYS A 141 -6.16 4.18 6.39
CA LYS A 141 -6.39 3.77 7.79
C LYS A 141 -5.25 2.85 8.25
N ASP A 142 -4.67 3.15 9.40
CA ASP A 142 -3.72 2.24 10.04
C ASP A 142 -4.41 0.89 10.31
N SER A 143 -3.91 -0.15 9.63
CA SER A 143 -4.47 -1.50 9.69
C SER A 143 -4.31 -2.14 11.08
N SER A 144 -3.25 -1.78 11.82
CA SER A 144 -3.04 -2.27 13.18
C SER A 144 -4.04 -1.66 14.16
N ILE A 145 -4.35 -0.37 14.01
CA ILE A 145 -5.39 0.30 14.81
C ILE A 145 -6.76 -0.29 14.48
N LEU A 146 -7.06 -0.49 13.19
CA LEU A 146 -8.32 -1.09 12.77
C LEU A 146 -8.47 -2.51 13.33
N CYS A 147 -7.43 -3.35 13.20
CA CYS A 147 -7.40 -4.71 13.76
C CYS A 147 -7.66 -4.71 15.27
N ARG A 148 -6.92 -3.89 16.02
CA ARG A 148 -7.11 -3.79 17.49
C ARG A 148 -8.53 -3.34 17.85
N SER A 149 -9.08 -2.38 17.11
CA SER A 149 -10.45 -1.87 17.34
C SER A 149 -11.49 -2.98 17.12
N VAL A 150 -11.36 -3.74 16.04
CA VAL A 150 -12.24 -4.88 15.73
C VAL A 150 -12.10 -5.95 16.82
N CYS A 151 -10.88 -6.39 17.12
CA CYS A 151 -10.63 -7.44 18.11
C CYS A 151 -11.13 -7.03 19.50
N SER A 152 -10.87 -5.80 19.93
CA SER A 152 -11.33 -5.29 21.23
C SER A 152 -12.86 -5.22 21.33
N ARG A 153 -13.53 -4.80 20.25
CA ARG A 153 -15.00 -4.68 20.23
C ARG A 153 -15.71 -6.03 20.33
N TYR A 154 -15.15 -7.05 19.70
CA TYR A 154 -15.77 -8.38 19.60
C TYR A 154 -15.13 -9.44 20.51
N GLY A 155 -14.20 -9.06 21.39
CA GLY A 155 -13.54 -9.96 22.33
C GLY A 155 -12.60 -10.99 21.69
N VAL A 156 -12.08 -10.70 20.49
CA VAL A 156 -11.11 -11.55 19.79
C VAL A 156 -9.73 -11.36 20.39
N THR A 157 -9.13 -12.45 20.89
CA THR A 157 -7.76 -12.42 21.39
C THR A 157 -6.78 -12.52 20.23
N GLN A 158 -5.77 -11.65 20.20
CA GLN A 158 -4.75 -11.66 19.16
C GLN A 158 -3.40 -11.16 19.67
N HIS A 159 -2.32 -11.63 19.05
CA HIS A 159 -0.95 -11.23 19.35
C HIS A 159 -0.25 -10.59 18.14
N VAL A 160 -0.92 -10.53 16.99
CA VAL A 160 -0.39 -10.07 15.70
C VAL A 160 -0.16 -8.57 15.70
N CYS A 161 -1.12 -7.80 16.23
CA CYS A 161 -1.09 -6.34 16.24
C CYS A 161 -0.83 -5.83 17.67
N GLN A 162 0.36 -6.11 18.20
CA GLN A 162 0.77 -5.58 19.50
C GLN A 162 1.12 -4.09 19.37
N GLY A 163 0.63 -3.27 20.28
CA GLY A 163 0.93 -1.84 20.35
C GLY A 163 0.66 -1.28 21.75
N ARG A 164 1.37 -0.22 22.11
CA ARG A 164 1.26 0.45 23.42
C ARG A 164 0.03 1.37 23.54
N ASP A 165 -0.96 1.26 22.68
CA ASP A 165 -2.09 2.17 22.71
C ASP A 165 -2.95 1.97 23.96
N THR A 166 -2.78 2.88 24.89
CA THR A 166 -3.57 2.99 26.12
C THR A 166 -4.95 3.62 25.89
N LYS A 167 -5.19 4.20 24.71
CA LYS A 167 -6.49 4.79 24.36
C LYS A 167 -7.35 3.75 23.64
N LYS A 168 -8.40 3.27 24.32
CA LYS A 168 -9.51 2.55 23.67
C LYS A 168 -10.21 3.51 22.73
N THR A 169 -9.79 3.57 21.47
CA THR A 169 -10.53 4.30 20.45
C THR A 169 -11.67 3.38 19.99
N GLU A 170 -12.86 3.58 20.51
CA GLU A 170 -14.06 2.93 19.99
C GLU A 170 -14.30 3.42 18.56
N LEU A 171 -13.91 2.63 17.58
CA LEU A 171 -14.21 2.89 16.19
C LEU A 171 -15.63 2.39 15.88
N ASP A 172 -16.51 3.30 15.48
CA ASP A 172 -17.78 2.92 14.88
C ASP A 172 -17.55 2.40 13.46
N LEU A 173 -17.61 1.07 13.30
CA LEU A 173 -17.34 0.41 12.02
C LEU A 173 -18.36 0.80 10.95
N VAL A 174 -19.62 1.02 11.32
CA VAL A 174 -20.67 1.40 10.36
C VAL A 174 -20.39 2.81 9.81
N SER A 175 -20.12 3.78 10.69
CA SER A 175 -19.74 5.12 10.27
C SER A 175 -18.45 5.11 9.45
N TRP A 176 -17.42 4.34 9.87
CA TRP A 176 -16.18 4.25 9.15
C TRP A 176 -16.34 3.66 7.75
N ALA A 177 -17.05 2.53 7.59
CA ALA A 177 -17.26 1.86 6.31
C ALA A 177 -17.95 2.76 5.26
N ASN A 178 -18.70 3.77 5.71
CA ASN A 178 -19.35 4.74 4.85
C ASN A 178 -18.46 5.93 4.45
N THR A 179 -17.21 5.98 4.90
CA THR A 179 -16.29 7.08 4.52
C THR A 179 -15.63 6.83 3.17
N GLU A 180 -15.16 7.90 2.53
CA GLU A 180 -14.36 7.80 1.31
C GLU A 180 -13.05 7.02 1.54
N ASP A 181 -12.40 7.23 2.70
CA ASP A 181 -11.15 6.55 3.02
C ASP A 181 -11.35 5.05 3.24
N ALA A 182 -12.49 4.61 3.79
CA ALA A 182 -12.82 3.19 3.88
C ALA A 182 -13.01 2.57 2.49
N ARG A 183 -13.71 3.26 1.59
CA ARG A 183 -13.89 2.79 0.20
C ARG A 183 -12.56 2.71 -0.56
N ARG A 184 -11.66 3.70 -0.37
CA ARG A 184 -10.29 3.63 -0.90
C ARG A 184 -9.52 2.44 -0.31
N ALA A 185 -9.59 2.24 1.00
CA ALA A 185 -8.96 1.10 1.68
C ALA A 185 -9.45 -0.23 1.12
N LEU A 186 -10.75 -0.37 0.84
CA LEU A 186 -11.31 -1.60 0.26
C LEU A 186 -10.75 -1.86 -1.15
N LEU A 187 -10.66 -0.85 -2.02
CA LEU A 187 -10.04 -1.02 -3.35
C LEU A 187 -8.59 -1.50 -3.26
N HIS A 188 -7.79 -0.88 -2.37
CA HIS A 188 -6.43 -1.35 -2.14
C HIS A 188 -6.37 -2.76 -1.58
N SER A 189 -7.31 -3.14 -0.71
CA SER A 189 -7.39 -4.48 -0.13
C SER A 189 -7.71 -5.54 -1.18
N ILE A 190 -8.60 -5.25 -2.12
CA ILE A 190 -8.92 -6.12 -3.25
C ILE A 190 -7.67 -6.33 -4.12
N ALA A 191 -6.99 -5.25 -4.49
CA ALA A 191 -5.77 -5.34 -5.28
C ALA A 191 -4.64 -6.12 -4.57
N ILE A 192 -4.48 -5.97 -3.25
CA ILE A 192 -3.51 -6.76 -2.47
C ILE A 192 -3.81 -8.25 -2.61
N LYS A 193 -5.05 -8.67 -2.41
CA LYS A 193 -5.46 -10.07 -2.54
C LYS A 193 -5.17 -10.60 -3.94
N GLU A 194 -5.61 -9.90 -4.97
CA GLU A 194 -5.40 -10.28 -6.38
C GLU A 194 -3.91 -10.41 -6.73
N ILE A 195 -3.07 -9.50 -6.23
CA ILE A 195 -1.61 -9.57 -6.43
C ILE A 195 -1.05 -10.80 -5.75
N VAL A 196 -1.42 -11.08 -4.49
CA VAL A 196 -0.93 -12.27 -3.76
C VAL A 196 -1.31 -13.56 -4.45
N GLU A 197 -2.51 -13.65 -5.02
CA GLU A 197 -2.96 -14.81 -5.80
C GLU A 197 -2.16 -15.01 -7.10
N ARG A 198 -1.69 -13.93 -7.70
CA ARG A 198 -0.91 -13.93 -8.95
C ARG A 198 0.59 -14.13 -8.74
N LEU A 199 1.10 -13.86 -7.54
CA LEU A 199 2.52 -14.03 -7.25
C LEU A 199 2.95 -15.48 -7.44
N PRO A 200 4.09 -15.73 -8.13
CA PRO A 200 4.63 -17.07 -8.26
C PRO A 200 4.95 -17.68 -6.89
N ARG A 201 4.65 -18.98 -6.71
CA ARG A 201 4.88 -19.69 -5.43
C ARG A 201 6.31 -19.55 -4.91
N GLY A 202 7.32 -19.47 -5.79
CA GLY A 202 8.71 -19.22 -5.42
C GLY A 202 8.98 -17.85 -4.79
N ARG A 203 8.02 -16.93 -4.83
CA ARG A 203 8.10 -15.60 -4.22
C ARG A 203 7.39 -15.49 -2.86
N ALA A 204 6.86 -16.57 -2.32
CA ALA A 204 6.19 -16.59 -1.01
C ALA A 204 7.10 -16.19 0.17
N HIS A 205 8.43 -16.13 -0.04
CA HIS A 205 9.40 -15.66 0.94
C HIS A 205 9.49 -14.13 1.07
N VAL A 206 8.74 -13.37 0.27
CA VAL A 206 8.71 -11.90 0.39
C VAL A 206 8.09 -11.50 1.72
N ILE A 207 8.87 -10.85 2.56
CA ILE A 207 8.55 -10.54 3.97
C ILE A 207 7.25 -9.75 4.16
N HIS A 208 6.82 -8.99 3.15
CA HIS A 208 5.64 -8.14 3.25
C HIS A 208 4.33 -8.88 2.98
N ILE A 209 4.35 -10.07 2.38
CA ILE A 209 3.13 -10.79 1.95
C ILE A 209 2.18 -11.06 3.12
N PRO A 210 2.60 -11.69 4.24
CA PRO A 210 1.67 -11.96 5.33
C PRO A 210 1.03 -10.70 5.89
N ASN A 211 1.83 -9.66 6.09
CA ASN A 211 1.36 -8.41 6.67
C ASN A 211 0.41 -7.65 5.73
N SER A 212 0.71 -7.63 4.43
CA SER A 212 -0.13 -6.99 3.42
C SER A 212 -1.48 -7.70 3.30
N LEU A 213 -1.46 -9.03 3.26
CA LEU A 213 -2.66 -9.85 3.17
C LEU A 213 -3.50 -9.72 4.46
N PHE A 214 -2.87 -9.64 5.64
CA PHE A 214 -3.57 -9.46 6.91
C PHE A 214 -4.21 -8.06 7.02
N ALA A 215 -3.52 -7.02 6.57
CA ALA A 215 -4.08 -5.68 6.47
C ALA A 215 -5.32 -5.65 5.55
N SER A 216 -5.26 -6.35 4.42
CA SER A 216 -6.40 -6.53 3.51
C SER A 216 -7.55 -7.27 4.19
N ALA A 217 -7.30 -8.43 4.82
CA ALA A 217 -8.31 -9.21 5.53
C ALA A 217 -8.99 -8.41 6.66
N THR A 218 -8.23 -7.56 7.35
CA THR A 218 -8.75 -6.66 8.40
C THR A 218 -9.81 -5.70 7.84
N VAL A 219 -9.59 -5.15 6.64
CA VAL A 219 -10.56 -4.25 6.00
C VAL A 219 -11.81 -5.03 5.58
N TYR A 220 -11.66 -6.20 4.96
CA TYR A 220 -12.80 -7.06 4.60
C TYR A 220 -13.65 -7.43 5.81
N CYS A 221 -13.00 -7.82 6.90
CA CYS A 221 -13.67 -8.11 8.17
C CYS A 221 -14.42 -6.90 8.71
N ALA A 222 -13.79 -5.72 8.73
CA ALA A 222 -14.41 -4.50 9.24
C ALA A 222 -15.67 -4.10 8.44
N PHE A 223 -15.66 -4.25 7.12
CA PHE A 223 -16.83 -4.05 6.27
C PHE A 223 -17.93 -5.09 6.56
N SER A 224 -17.55 -6.36 6.64
CA SER A 224 -18.52 -7.44 6.93
C SER A 224 -19.20 -7.26 8.29
N LEU A 225 -18.44 -6.89 9.32
CA LEU A 225 -18.96 -6.59 10.67
C LEU A 225 -19.76 -5.28 10.73
N ALA A 226 -19.56 -4.38 9.76
CA ALA A 226 -20.43 -3.22 9.56
C ALA A 226 -21.76 -3.56 8.84
N GLY A 227 -21.99 -4.84 8.50
CA GLY A 227 -23.18 -5.32 7.80
C GLY A 227 -23.07 -5.29 6.27
N LEU A 228 -21.89 -4.98 5.73
CA LEU A 228 -21.64 -4.89 4.28
C LEU A 228 -20.92 -6.17 3.81
N THR A 229 -21.66 -7.28 3.68
CA THR A 229 -21.11 -8.57 3.23
C THR A 229 -20.94 -8.66 1.71
N THR A 230 -21.66 -7.82 0.97
CA THR A 230 -21.54 -7.69 -0.48
C THR A 230 -21.44 -6.21 -0.84
N VAL A 231 -20.46 -5.85 -1.66
CA VAL A 231 -20.23 -4.49 -2.11
C VAL A 231 -20.13 -4.46 -3.63
N ASN A 232 -20.59 -3.35 -4.24
CA ASN A 232 -20.39 -3.11 -5.66
C ASN A 232 -19.16 -2.26 -5.85
N ILE A 233 -18.18 -2.75 -6.58
CA ILE A 233 -16.92 -2.10 -6.89
C ILE A 233 -16.85 -1.70 -8.37
N PRO A 234 -16.01 -0.72 -8.76
CA PRO A 234 -15.79 -0.38 -10.16
C PRO A 234 -15.32 -1.58 -10.97
N THR A 235 -15.74 -1.67 -12.22
CA THR A 235 -15.29 -2.72 -13.18
C THR A 235 -13.80 -2.59 -13.48
N SER A 236 -13.30 -1.38 -13.48
CA SER A 236 -11.88 -1.03 -13.64
C SER A 236 -11.54 0.09 -12.66
N VAL A 237 -10.40 -0.01 -12.00
CA VAL A 237 -9.95 0.95 -10.98
C VAL A 237 -8.91 1.89 -11.56
N ASP A 238 -9.26 3.18 -11.63
CA ASP A 238 -8.29 4.24 -11.91
C ASP A 238 -7.59 4.68 -10.62
N TRP A 239 -6.36 4.20 -10.42
CA TRP A 239 -5.57 4.48 -9.23
C TRP A 239 -5.20 5.95 -9.06
N GLN A 240 -5.15 6.73 -10.13
CA GLN A 240 -4.95 8.18 -10.04
C GLN A 240 -6.17 8.85 -9.39
N SER A 241 -7.37 8.41 -9.77
CA SER A 241 -8.62 8.87 -9.13
C SER A 241 -8.74 8.40 -7.67
N VAL A 242 -8.26 7.21 -7.32
CA VAL A 242 -8.25 6.71 -5.94
C VAL A 242 -7.39 7.60 -5.03
N LEU A 243 -6.25 8.07 -5.52
CA LEU A 243 -5.30 8.88 -4.76
C LEU A 243 -5.58 10.38 -4.81
N SER A 244 -6.35 10.86 -5.81
CA SER A 244 -6.72 12.27 -5.90
C SER A 244 -7.69 12.65 -4.78
N SER A 245 -7.47 13.79 -4.17
CA SER A 245 -8.51 14.41 -3.33
C SER A 245 -9.53 15.11 -4.21
N GLY A 246 -10.80 15.04 -3.87
CA GLY A 246 -11.93 15.51 -4.68
C GLY A 246 -11.93 16.99 -5.11
N TYR A 247 -10.89 17.74 -4.80
CA TYR A 247 -10.72 19.16 -5.14
C TYR A 247 -9.82 19.43 -6.35
N GLU A 248 -9.06 18.44 -6.83
CA GLU A 248 -8.20 18.62 -8.02
C GLU A 248 -8.82 17.95 -9.24
N SER A 249 -9.68 18.67 -9.94
CA SER A 249 -10.03 18.39 -11.34
C SER A 249 -8.94 18.90 -12.26
N VAL A 250 -7.75 18.31 -12.22
CA VAL A 250 -6.78 18.47 -13.31
C VAL A 250 -7.04 17.32 -14.28
N PRO A 251 -7.47 17.61 -15.53
CA PRO A 251 -7.59 16.60 -16.56
C PRO A 251 -6.19 16.10 -16.91
N LEU A 252 -5.78 14.96 -16.37
CA LEU A 252 -4.61 14.25 -16.89
C LEU A 252 -4.99 13.69 -18.25
N ILE A 253 -4.32 14.19 -19.27
CA ILE A 253 -4.47 13.81 -20.67
C ILE A 253 -4.17 12.30 -20.77
N GLY A 254 -5.18 11.48 -21.08
CA GLY A 254 -4.93 10.12 -21.54
C GLY A 254 -5.81 8.97 -20.99
N ASN A 255 -6.62 9.18 -19.98
CA ASN A 255 -7.50 8.10 -19.49
C ASN A 255 -8.91 8.21 -20.08
N SER A 256 -9.51 7.08 -20.44
CA SER A 256 -10.90 7.06 -20.89
C SER A 256 -11.78 7.71 -19.81
N GLU A 257 -12.50 8.76 -20.14
CA GLU A 257 -13.35 9.53 -19.21
C GLU A 257 -14.35 8.65 -18.43
N GLY A 258 -14.68 7.46 -18.95
CA GLY A 258 -15.60 6.51 -18.35
C GLY A 258 -15.08 5.88 -17.07
N ASP A 259 -13.87 5.31 -17.07
CA ASP A 259 -13.31 4.55 -15.95
C ASP A 259 -12.95 5.44 -14.76
N ALA A 260 -12.37 6.62 -15.03
CA ALA A 260 -12.10 7.61 -14.01
C ALA A 260 -13.39 8.10 -13.32
N SER A 261 -14.47 8.22 -14.09
CA SER A 261 -15.79 8.59 -13.57
C SER A 261 -16.37 7.50 -12.64
N GLU A 262 -16.26 6.20 -12.99
CA GLU A 262 -16.78 5.11 -12.19
C GLU A 262 -16.06 4.99 -10.84
N THR A 263 -14.72 5.04 -10.83
CA THR A 263 -13.91 5.02 -9.61
C THR A 263 -14.23 6.19 -8.68
N ARG A 264 -14.35 7.41 -9.21
CA ARG A 264 -14.70 8.60 -8.41
C ARG A 264 -16.08 8.47 -7.78
N ARG A 265 -17.07 7.99 -8.54
CA ARG A 265 -18.44 7.78 -8.06
C ARG A 265 -18.49 6.73 -6.96
N TYR A 266 -17.72 5.63 -7.10
CA TYR A 266 -17.57 4.64 -6.04
C TYR A 266 -17.03 5.27 -4.75
N ILE A 267 -15.93 6.02 -4.84
CA ILE A 267 -15.30 6.65 -3.69
C ILE A 267 -16.28 7.60 -2.98
N ARG A 268 -17.11 8.34 -3.73
CA ARG A 268 -18.15 9.22 -3.17
C ARG A 268 -19.38 8.49 -2.63
N GLY A 269 -19.48 7.18 -2.85
CA GLY A 269 -20.65 6.40 -2.45
C GLY A 269 -21.85 6.52 -3.39
N GLU A 270 -21.63 6.99 -4.61
CA GLU A 270 -22.68 7.25 -5.61
C GLU A 270 -23.00 6.02 -6.48
N LEU A 271 -22.21 4.94 -6.38
CA LEU A 271 -22.37 3.76 -7.24
C LEU A 271 -23.66 2.96 -6.94
N ALA A 272 -24.13 3.02 -5.68
CA ALA A 272 -25.33 2.31 -5.24
C ALA A 272 -26.64 2.87 -5.81
N SER A 273 -26.63 4.11 -6.33
CA SER A 273 -27.83 4.80 -6.85
C SER A 273 -28.09 4.59 -8.34
N LEU A 274 -27.25 3.80 -9.04
CA LEU A 274 -27.42 3.57 -10.47
C LEU A 274 -28.25 2.32 -10.75
N VAL A 275 -29.44 2.54 -11.24
CA VAL A 275 -30.27 1.53 -11.89
C VAL A 275 -29.64 1.18 -13.24
N GLY A 276 -28.79 0.17 -13.26
CA GLY A 276 -28.10 -0.32 -14.45
C GLY A 276 -26.71 -0.85 -14.10
N ARG A 277 -26.35 -1.99 -14.64
CA ARG A 277 -25.14 -2.79 -14.37
C ARG A 277 -23.81 -2.00 -14.43
N VAL A 278 -23.55 -1.17 -13.43
CA VAL A 278 -22.28 -0.49 -13.26
C VAL A 278 -21.60 -1.10 -12.03
N GLY A 279 -20.45 -1.72 -12.22
CA GLY A 279 -19.68 -2.36 -11.17
C GLY A 279 -19.82 -3.88 -11.10
N VAL A 280 -18.90 -4.48 -10.36
CA VAL A 280 -18.86 -5.92 -10.07
C VAL A 280 -19.26 -6.12 -8.61
N ALA A 281 -20.13 -7.09 -8.35
CA ALA A 281 -20.50 -7.46 -6.98
C ALA A 281 -19.41 -8.33 -6.38
N GLU A 282 -18.83 -7.86 -5.27
CA GLU A 282 -17.81 -8.58 -4.50
C GLU A 282 -18.42 -9.11 -3.21
N ASN A 283 -18.29 -10.42 -2.98
CA ASN A 283 -18.72 -11.05 -1.74
C ASN A 283 -17.56 -11.11 -0.75
N LEU A 284 -17.56 -10.22 0.23
CA LEU A 284 -16.44 -10.04 1.16
C LEU A 284 -16.19 -11.27 2.03
N LEU A 285 -17.22 -12.03 2.41
CA LEU A 285 -17.05 -13.26 3.21
C LEU A 285 -16.42 -14.38 2.40
N TYR A 286 -16.82 -14.53 1.14
CA TYR A 286 -16.21 -15.49 0.24
C TYR A 286 -14.72 -15.18 0.05
N GLU A 287 -14.39 -13.91 -0.15
CA GLU A 287 -13.02 -13.45 -0.34
C GLU A 287 -12.18 -13.60 0.95
N LEU A 288 -12.76 -13.33 2.11
CA LEU A 288 -12.10 -13.54 3.40
C LEU A 288 -11.75 -15.03 3.61
N ASN A 289 -12.64 -15.94 3.23
CA ASN A 289 -12.36 -17.38 3.23
C ASN A 289 -11.24 -17.76 2.22
N SER A 290 -11.19 -17.10 1.06
CA SER A 290 -10.08 -17.29 0.11
C SER A 290 -8.75 -16.84 0.71
N MET A 291 -8.71 -15.70 1.39
CA MET A 291 -7.50 -15.23 2.09
C MET A 291 -7.07 -16.19 3.21
N GLN A 292 -8.00 -16.76 3.97
CA GLN A 292 -7.68 -17.76 4.98
C GLN A 292 -6.90 -18.95 4.38
N LYS A 293 -7.31 -19.42 3.19
CA LYS A 293 -6.58 -20.49 2.48
C LYS A 293 -5.17 -20.05 2.07
N LEU A 294 -5.01 -18.78 1.66
CA LEU A 294 -3.68 -18.23 1.35
C LEU A 294 -2.77 -18.21 2.60
N PHE A 295 -3.31 -17.84 3.77
CA PHE A 295 -2.54 -17.88 5.03
C PHE A 295 -2.08 -19.30 5.37
N ARG A 296 -2.92 -20.32 5.17
CA ARG A 296 -2.52 -21.74 5.34
C ARG A 296 -1.35 -22.11 4.43
N CYS A 297 -1.34 -21.60 3.20
CA CYS A 297 -0.19 -21.81 2.31
C CYS A 297 1.06 -21.08 2.79
N LEU A 298 0.91 -19.87 3.34
CA LEU A 298 2.02 -19.06 3.83
C LEU A 298 2.59 -19.56 5.16
N SER A 299 1.80 -20.24 6.00
CA SER A 299 2.21 -20.71 7.34
C SER A 299 3.40 -21.67 7.30
N SER A 300 3.61 -22.39 6.19
CA SER A 300 4.79 -23.24 6.01
C SER A 300 6.11 -22.47 5.93
N GLN A 301 6.08 -21.18 5.61
CA GLN A 301 7.25 -20.32 5.48
C GLN A 301 7.29 -19.22 6.54
N TRP A 302 6.12 -18.77 6.99
CA TRP A 302 5.95 -17.66 7.92
C TRP A 302 5.13 -18.09 9.13
N GLY A 303 5.78 -18.34 10.28
CA GLY A 303 5.09 -18.76 11.50
C GLY A 303 3.97 -17.79 11.92
N ILE A 304 4.16 -16.48 11.73
CA ILE A 304 3.13 -15.46 12.03
C ILE A 304 1.86 -15.62 11.18
N ALA A 305 1.95 -16.25 10.01
CA ALA A 305 0.77 -16.47 9.17
C ALA A 305 -0.24 -17.41 9.82
N TYR A 306 0.20 -18.29 10.72
CA TYR A 306 -0.67 -19.13 11.52
C TYR A 306 -1.51 -18.30 12.50
N ASP A 307 -0.86 -17.40 13.26
CA ASP A 307 -1.55 -16.51 14.20
C ASP A 307 -2.54 -15.58 13.48
N MET A 308 -2.17 -15.12 12.28
CA MET A 308 -3.04 -14.30 11.44
C MET A 308 -4.26 -15.08 10.95
N GLU A 309 -4.08 -16.34 10.54
CA GLU A 309 -5.17 -17.22 10.13
C GLU A 309 -6.15 -17.45 11.28
N GLU A 310 -5.66 -17.71 12.50
CA GLU A 310 -6.49 -17.92 13.67
C GLU A 310 -7.38 -16.70 13.97
N VAL A 311 -6.84 -15.50 13.86
CA VAL A 311 -7.62 -14.26 14.02
C VAL A 311 -8.71 -14.14 12.96
N ILE A 312 -8.41 -14.47 11.70
CA ILE A 312 -9.39 -14.44 10.60
C ILE A 312 -10.51 -15.47 10.84
N ASP A 313 -10.18 -16.66 11.31
CA ASP A 313 -11.17 -17.69 11.63
C ASP A 313 -12.16 -17.22 12.71
N GLN A 314 -11.65 -16.58 13.77
CA GLN A 314 -12.49 -15.96 14.78
C GLN A 314 -13.39 -14.84 14.19
N TRP A 315 -12.86 -13.99 13.32
CA TRP A 315 -13.65 -12.95 12.65
C TRP A 315 -14.75 -13.52 11.76
N MET A 316 -14.45 -14.57 11.00
CA MET A 316 -15.43 -15.21 10.13
C MET A 316 -16.58 -15.79 10.93
N SER A 317 -16.31 -16.38 12.10
CA SER A 317 -17.35 -16.90 12.99
C SER A 317 -18.26 -15.81 13.58
N LEU A 318 -17.80 -14.56 13.62
CA LEU A 318 -18.60 -13.41 14.06
C LEU A 318 -19.50 -12.82 12.96
N CYS A 319 -19.17 -13.11 11.69
CA CYS A 319 -19.91 -12.61 10.53
C CYS A 319 -21.10 -13.51 10.13
N HIS A 320 -21.26 -14.65 10.77
CA HIS A 320 -22.37 -15.60 10.60
C HIS A 320 -23.40 -15.42 11.70
#